data_530399fea02ca87fc20a50d500fed3d6
#
_entry.id   530399fea02ca87fc20a50d500fed3d6
#
_cell.length_a   1.000
_cell.length_b   1.000
_cell.length_c   1.000
_cell.angle_alpha   90.00
_cell.angle_beta   90.00
_cell.angle_gamma   90.00
#
_symmetry.space_group_name_H-M   'P 1'
#
loop_
_entity.id
_entity.type
_entity.pdbx_description
1 polymer ?
#
loop_
_entity_poly.entity_id
_entity_poly.type
_entity_poly.pdbx_seq_one_letter_code
_entity_poly.pdbx_strand_id
1 'polypeptide(L)'
;MESQFTLAAQRTLEIISRGSWQTVDHATDVEPVLDFLEDIGLQLTKNQISDELAHRYFFPTIYFYYSALKDYVKDHQTKYGKATWRYTEPLFERTFLIERSVDDEAPRHPPKQEIIDFLKLDAEKCLKFDNLGCVAC
;
A
#
# COMPACT_ATOMS: atom_id res chain seq x y z
N MET A 1 22.00 2.29 6.03
CA MET A 1 20.83 1.72 6.75
C MET A 1 19.58 1.89 5.92
N GLU A 2 18.82 0.83 5.72
CA GLU A 2 17.57 0.90 4.97
C GLU A 2 16.45 1.44 5.87
N SER A 3 15.63 2.33 5.32
CA SER A 3 14.44 2.84 6.03
C SER A 3 13.38 1.74 6.14
N GLN A 4 12.42 1.96 7.05
CA GLN A 4 11.27 1.07 7.21
C GLN A 4 10.45 0.95 5.92
N PHE A 5 10.42 2.01 5.09
CA PHE A 5 9.66 1.98 3.83
C PHE A 5 10.40 1.20 2.75
N THR A 6 11.73 1.23 2.72
CA THR A 6 12.52 0.36 1.84
C THR A 6 12.28 -1.11 2.18
N LEU A 7 12.34 -1.45 3.47
CA LEU A 7 12.07 -2.82 3.92
C LEU A 7 10.63 -3.24 3.60
N ALA A 8 9.67 -2.35 3.79
CA ALA A 8 8.27 -2.65 3.45
C ALA A 8 8.08 -2.94 1.96
N ALA A 9 8.70 -2.14 1.09
CA ALA A 9 8.64 -2.35 -0.35
C ALA A 9 9.26 -3.68 -0.75
N GLN A 10 10.43 -3.99 -0.23
CA GLN A 10 11.13 -5.26 -0.51
C GLN A 10 10.33 -6.45 -0.03
N ARG A 11 9.72 -6.34 1.17
CA ARG A 11 8.95 -7.45 1.74
C ARG A 11 7.63 -7.65 1.02
N THR A 12 6.97 -6.56 0.63
CA THR A 12 5.74 -6.63 -0.17
C THR A 12 6.01 -7.29 -1.52
N LEU A 13 7.12 -6.93 -2.16
CA LEU A 13 7.56 -7.56 -3.41
C LEU A 13 7.75 -9.07 -3.24
N GLU A 14 8.38 -9.49 -2.15
CA GLU A 14 8.58 -10.91 -1.86
C GLU A 14 7.24 -11.63 -1.67
N ILE A 15 6.31 -11.02 -0.92
CA ILE A 15 4.99 -11.58 -0.68
C ILE A 15 4.23 -11.80 -1.99
N ILE A 16 4.16 -10.77 -2.85
CA ILE A 16 3.43 -10.88 -4.10
C ILE A 16 4.09 -11.87 -5.06
N SER A 17 5.42 -11.93 -5.06
CA SER A 17 6.17 -12.86 -5.90
C SER A 17 5.96 -14.31 -5.49
N ARG A 18 5.87 -14.59 -4.20
CA ARG A 18 5.61 -15.94 -3.68
C ARG A 18 4.12 -16.31 -3.66
N GLY A 19 3.24 -15.33 -3.78
CA GLY A 19 1.79 -15.53 -3.74
C GLY A 19 1.21 -15.71 -2.35
N SER A 20 2.03 -15.64 -1.29
CA SER A 20 1.57 -15.74 0.10
C SER A 20 2.56 -15.05 1.04
N TRP A 21 2.02 -14.36 2.06
CA TRP A 21 2.83 -13.78 3.13
C TRP A 21 3.26 -14.82 4.17
N GLN A 22 2.57 -15.95 4.25
CA GLN A 22 2.78 -16.97 5.30
C GLN A 22 4.13 -17.64 5.20
N THR A 23 4.73 -17.70 4.01
CA THR A 23 6.03 -18.33 3.77
C THR A 23 7.18 -17.32 3.73
N VAL A 24 6.90 -16.05 4.02
CA VAL A 24 7.88 -14.96 3.95
C VAL A 24 8.38 -14.63 5.34
N ASP A 25 9.71 -14.69 5.55
CA ASP A 25 10.32 -14.28 6.80
C ASP A 25 10.18 -12.77 6.97
N HIS A 26 9.93 -12.33 8.20
CA HIS A 26 9.78 -10.91 8.53
C HIS A 26 8.64 -10.23 7.76
N ALA A 27 7.53 -10.95 7.54
CA ALA A 27 6.37 -10.39 6.85
C ALA A 27 5.85 -9.11 7.51
N THR A 28 6.05 -8.95 8.83
CA THR A 28 5.65 -7.75 9.56
C THR A 28 6.36 -6.48 9.09
N ASP A 29 7.44 -6.58 8.31
CA ASP A 29 8.11 -5.42 7.72
C ASP A 29 7.20 -4.60 6.81
N VAL A 30 6.06 -5.14 6.37
CA VAL A 30 5.08 -4.41 5.55
C VAL A 30 4.23 -3.44 6.38
N GLU A 31 4.18 -3.58 7.69
CA GLU A 31 3.23 -2.83 8.53
C GLU A 31 3.42 -1.31 8.49
N PRO A 32 4.63 -0.75 8.37
CA PRO A 32 4.75 0.70 8.22
C PRO A 32 3.99 1.28 7.03
N VAL A 33 3.93 0.57 5.90
CA VAL A 33 3.15 1.07 4.75
C VAL A 33 1.65 0.92 5.01
N LEU A 34 1.22 -0.13 5.69
CA LEU A 34 -0.18 -0.28 6.09
C LEU A 34 -0.61 0.82 7.07
N ASP A 35 0.26 1.17 8.03
CA ASP A 35 0.00 2.27 8.96
C ASP A 35 -0.11 3.60 8.21
N PHE A 36 0.75 3.82 7.21
CA PHE A 36 0.68 5.00 6.36
C PHE A 36 -0.66 5.09 5.61
N LEU A 37 -1.10 3.98 5.01
CA LEU A 37 -2.40 3.93 4.32
C LEU A 37 -3.55 4.13 5.31
N GLU A 38 -3.46 3.59 6.50
CA GLU A 38 -4.46 3.76 7.54
C GLU A 38 -4.60 5.22 7.94
N ASP A 39 -3.49 5.93 8.10
CA ASP A 39 -3.50 7.35 8.43
C ASP A 39 -4.17 8.18 7.34
N ILE A 40 -3.87 7.93 6.08
CA ILE A 40 -4.53 8.62 4.96
C ILE A 40 -6.02 8.30 4.96
N GLY A 41 -6.38 7.03 5.14
CA GLY A 41 -7.77 6.59 5.15
C GLY A 41 -8.57 7.22 6.30
N LEU A 42 -7.95 7.38 7.46
CA LEU A 42 -8.57 8.06 8.60
C LEU A 42 -8.83 9.54 8.28
N GLN A 43 -7.84 10.24 7.72
CA GLN A 43 -7.99 11.64 7.35
C GLN A 43 -9.10 11.83 6.29
N LEU A 44 -9.18 10.92 5.33
CA LEU A 44 -10.22 10.92 4.31
C LEU A 44 -11.60 10.75 4.94
N THR A 45 -11.74 9.78 5.84
CA THR A 45 -13.01 9.48 6.53
C THR A 45 -13.46 10.66 7.39
N LYS A 46 -12.53 11.39 7.98
CA LYS A 46 -12.82 12.58 8.80
C LYS A 46 -12.90 13.87 8.01
N ASN A 47 -12.89 13.78 6.67
CA ASN A 47 -12.97 14.93 5.77
C ASN A 47 -11.82 15.95 5.96
N GLN A 48 -10.66 15.49 6.42
CA GLN A 48 -9.47 16.32 6.55
C GLN A 48 -8.73 16.44 5.23
N ILE A 49 -8.91 15.48 4.32
CA ILE A 49 -8.48 15.55 2.92
C ILE A 49 -9.63 15.09 2.03
N SER A 50 -9.66 15.55 0.78
CA SER A 50 -10.69 15.12 -0.17
C SER A 50 -10.28 13.83 -0.87
N ASP A 51 -11.27 13.14 -1.45
CA ASP A 51 -11.03 11.96 -2.28
C ASP A 51 -10.10 12.29 -3.44
N GLU A 52 -10.29 13.45 -4.06
CA GLU A 52 -9.50 13.92 -5.20
C GLU A 52 -8.04 14.15 -4.81
N LEU A 53 -7.77 14.75 -3.64
CA LEU A 53 -6.41 14.95 -3.17
C LEU A 53 -5.73 13.62 -2.82
N ALA A 54 -6.44 12.72 -2.16
CA ALA A 54 -5.91 11.39 -1.85
C ALA A 54 -5.55 10.63 -3.13
N HIS A 55 -6.42 10.67 -4.13
CA HIS A 55 -6.17 10.07 -5.43
C HIS A 55 -4.96 10.72 -6.12
N ARG A 56 -4.94 12.03 -6.17
CA ARG A 56 -3.88 12.76 -6.90
C ARG A 56 -2.48 12.49 -6.37
N TYR A 57 -2.32 12.45 -5.05
CA TYR A 57 -0.99 12.34 -4.45
C TYR A 57 -0.59 10.91 -4.06
N PHE A 58 -1.56 10.03 -3.83
CA PHE A 58 -1.26 8.73 -3.22
C PHE A 58 -1.83 7.53 -3.96
N PHE A 59 -2.57 7.71 -5.07
CA PHE A 59 -3.28 6.59 -5.69
C PHE A 59 -2.39 5.42 -6.06
N PRO A 60 -1.23 5.59 -6.73
CA PRO A 60 -0.41 4.43 -7.08
C PRO A 60 0.02 3.64 -5.84
N THR A 61 0.42 4.33 -4.78
CA THR A 61 0.80 3.69 -3.52
C THR A 61 -0.37 2.94 -2.89
N ILE A 62 -1.54 3.58 -2.82
CA ILE A 62 -2.77 2.96 -2.29
C ILE A 62 -3.12 1.72 -3.11
N TYR A 63 -3.19 1.88 -4.42
CA TYR A 63 -3.67 0.88 -5.35
C TYR A 63 -2.81 -0.38 -5.33
N PHE A 64 -1.49 -0.21 -5.49
CA PHE A 64 -0.59 -1.35 -5.59
C PHE A 64 -0.30 -2.02 -4.25
N TYR A 65 -0.06 -1.24 -3.19
CA TYR A 65 0.20 -1.84 -1.88
C TYR A 65 -1.04 -2.51 -1.31
N TYR A 66 -2.20 -1.88 -1.39
CA TYR A 66 -3.42 -2.51 -0.88
C TYR A 66 -3.73 -3.79 -1.67
N SER A 67 -3.61 -3.76 -2.99
CA SER A 67 -3.84 -4.96 -3.82
C SER A 67 -2.90 -6.11 -3.44
N ALA A 68 -1.65 -5.79 -3.12
CA ALA A 68 -0.67 -6.80 -2.71
C ALA A 68 -0.90 -7.32 -1.30
N LEU A 69 -1.41 -6.49 -0.39
CA LEU A 69 -1.44 -6.77 1.05
C LEU A 69 -2.84 -6.99 1.62
N LYS A 70 -3.90 -6.94 0.80
CA LYS A 70 -5.27 -7.04 1.30
C LYS A 70 -5.54 -8.32 2.09
N ASP A 71 -4.94 -9.45 1.68
CA ASP A 71 -5.13 -10.71 2.38
C ASP A 71 -4.41 -10.70 3.74
N TYR A 72 -3.24 -10.07 3.81
CA TYR A 72 -2.54 -9.84 5.06
C TYR A 72 -3.38 -9.00 6.03
N VAL A 73 -3.98 -7.92 5.52
CA VAL A 73 -4.87 -7.05 6.31
C VAL A 73 -6.08 -7.84 6.82
N LYS A 74 -6.74 -8.59 5.95
CA LYS A 74 -7.94 -9.35 6.33
C LYS A 74 -7.63 -10.44 7.36
N ASP A 75 -6.50 -11.11 7.23
CA ASP A 75 -6.06 -12.10 8.22
C ASP A 75 -5.84 -11.46 9.59
N HIS A 76 -5.21 -10.29 9.63
CA HIS A 76 -5.00 -9.55 10.88
C HIS A 76 -6.31 -9.07 11.49
N GLN A 77 -7.26 -8.64 10.66
CA GLN A 77 -8.59 -8.25 11.15
C GLN A 77 -9.33 -9.44 11.77
N THR A 78 -9.18 -10.63 11.21
CA THR A 78 -9.76 -11.85 11.76
C THR A 78 -9.14 -12.21 13.12
N LYS A 79 -7.81 -12.07 13.24
CA LYS A 79 -7.07 -12.45 14.45
C LYS A 79 -7.15 -11.41 15.57
N TYR A 80 -7.10 -10.12 15.22
CA TYR A 80 -6.91 -9.02 16.18
C TYR A 80 -8.08 -8.04 16.23
N GLY A 81 -9.10 -8.22 15.37
CA GLY A 81 -10.30 -7.41 15.37
C GLY A 81 -10.42 -6.52 14.14
N LYS A 82 -11.68 -6.17 13.83
CA LYS A 82 -12.03 -5.42 12.62
C LYS A 82 -11.50 -3.98 12.63
N ALA A 83 -11.10 -3.45 13.77
CA ALA A 83 -10.53 -2.11 13.87
C ALA A 83 -9.10 -2.02 13.31
N THR A 84 -8.41 -3.15 13.17
CA THR A 84 -7.05 -3.20 12.64
C THR A 84 -7.06 -2.80 11.16
N TRP A 85 -6.36 -1.70 10.84
CA TRP A 85 -6.28 -1.14 9.48
C TRP A 85 -7.65 -0.99 8.80
N ARG A 86 -8.67 -0.60 9.57
CA ARG A 86 -10.05 -0.55 9.08
C ARG A 86 -10.30 0.50 8.01
N TYR A 87 -9.42 1.51 7.89
CA TYR A 87 -9.59 2.59 6.92
C TYR A 87 -8.85 2.34 5.61
N THR A 88 -8.10 1.24 5.48
CA THR A 88 -7.35 0.94 4.25
C THR A 88 -8.29 0.56 3.11
N GLU A 89 -9.29 -0.28 3.36
CA GLU A 89 -10.25 -0.67 2.32
C GLU A 89 -11.12 0.50 1.85
N PRO A 90 -11.75 1.29 2.74
CA PRO A 90 -12.46 2.49 2.30
C PRO A 90 -11.59 3.47 1.53
N LEU A 91 -10.34 3.63 1.90
CA LEU A 91 -9.39 4.47 1.18
C LEU A 91 -9.20 3.96 -0.25
N PHE A 92 -8.96 2.67 -0.41
CA PHE A 92 -8.84 2.03 -1.73
C PHE A 92 -10.12 2.26 -2.56
N GLU A 93 -11.28 1.97 -1.98
CA GLU A 93 -12.56 2.07 -2.69
C GLU A 93 -12.84 3.50 -3.17
N ARG A 94 -12.64 4.49 -2.29
CA ARG A 94 -12.95 5.87 -2.61
C ARG A 94 -12.00 6.44 -3.67
N THR A 95 -10.71 6.14 -3.58
CA THR A 95 -9.74 6.59 -4.58
C THR A 95 -9.90 5.84 -5.90
N PHE A 96 -10.29 4.57 -5.86
CA PHE A 96 -10.56 3.81 -7.07
C PHE A 96 -11.77 4.34 -7.85
N LEU A 97 -12.79 4.85 -7.16
CA LEU A 97 -13.91 5.52 -7.83
C LEU A 97 -13.45 6.74 -8.64
N ILE A 98 -12.50 7.51 -8.11
CA ILE A 98 -11.90 8.62 -8.84
C ILE A 98 -11.13 8.11 -10.06
N GLU A 99 -10.34 7.05 -9.89
CA GLU A 99 -9.59 6.45 -11.01
C GLU A 99 -10.53 6.01 -12.13
N ARG A 100 -11.64 5.34 -11.80
CA ARG A 100 -12.64 4.91 -12.77
C ARG A 100 -13.33 6.08 -13.47
N SER A 101 -13.45 7.23 -12.84
CA SER A 101 -14.01 8.42 -13.45
C SER A 101 -13.10 9.01 -14.54
N VAL A 102 -11.80 8.73 -14.45
CA VAL A 102 -10.80 9.19 -15.42
C VAL A 102 -10.50 8.11 -16.47
N ASP A 103 -10.52 6.85 -16.06
CA ASP A 103 -10.26 5.68 -16.90
C ASP A 103 -11.31 4.61 -16.55
N ASP A 104 -12.36 4.52 -17.35
CA ASP A 104 -13.47 3.59 -17.11
C ASP A 104 -13.10 2.11 -17.31
N GLU A 105 -11.92 1.84 -17.87
CA GLU A 105 -11.38 0.49 -18.02
C GLU A 105 -10.35 0.12 -16.96
N ALA A 106 -10.05 1.01 -16.02
CA ALA A 106 -9.09 0.74 -14.97
C ALA A 106 -9.47 -0.54 -14.20
N PRO A 107 -8.58 -1.54 -14.11
CA PRO A 107 -8.92 -2.78 -13.44
C PRO A 107 -8.94 -2.59 -11.92
N ARG A 108 -9.95 -3.15 -11.27
CA ARG A 108 -10.05 -3.11 -9.81
C ARG A 108 -8.89 -3.87 -9.16
N HIS A 109 -8.47 -4.96 -9.78
CA HIS A 109 -7.34 -5.77 -9.35
C HIS A 109 -6.27 -5.70 -10.43
N PRO A 110 -5.16 -4.98 -10.19
CA PRO A 110 -4.10 -4.90 -11.19
C PRO A 110 -3.49 -6.27 -11.43
N PRO A 111 -3.01 -6.53 -12.65
CA PRO A 111 -2.26 -7.76 -12.92
C PRO A 111 -1.05 -7.87 -12.00
N LYS A 112 -0.71 -9.10 -11.60
CA LYS A 112 0.41 -9.37 -10.70
C LYS A 112 1.71 -8.72 -11.18
N GLN A 113 1.98 -8.78 -12.49
CA GLN A 113 3.21 -8.21 -13.04
C GLN A 113 3.28 -6.69 -12.87
N GLU A 114 2.16 -5.99 -12.98
CA GLU A 114 2.13 -4.54 -12.75
C GLU A 114 2.42 -4.20 -11.29
N ILE A 115 1.91 -5.00 -10.36
CA ILE A 115 2.22 -4.82 -8.94
C ILE A 115 3.72 -5.01 -8.70
N ILE A 116 4.29 -6.07 -9.26
CA ILE A 116 5.73 -6.36 -9.15
C ILE A 116 6.56 -5.20 -9.70
N ASP A 117 6.22 -4.72 -10.89
CA ASP A 117 6.96 -3.64 -11.54
C ASP A 117 6.90 -2.36 -10.71
N PHE A 118 5.72 -2.02 -10.17
CA PHE A 118 5.58 -0.85 -9.28
C PHE A 118 6.44 -1.00 -8.03
N LEU A 119 6.39 -2.15 -7.36
CA LEU A 119 7.11 -2.36 -6.12
C LEU A 119 8.62 -2.34 -6.31
N LYS A 120 9.12 -2.84 -7.46
CA LYS A 120 10.54 -2.75 -7.79
C LYS A 120 11.00 -1.29 -7.91
N LEU A 121 10.23 -0.47 -8.62
CA LEU A 121 10.54 0.95 -8.75
C LEU A 121 10.44 1.68 -7.42
N ASP A 122 9.44 1.36 -6.61
CA ASP A 122 9.27 1.99 -5.31
C ASP A 122 10.41 1.64 -4.36
N ALA A 123 10.84 0.38 -4.34
CA ALA A 123 12.00 -0.05 -3.55
C ALA A 123 13.29 0.67 -3.98
N GLU A 124 13.49 0.85 -5.29
CA GLU A 124 14.64 1.59 -5.83
C GLU A 124 14.61 3.06 -5.39
N LYS A 125 13.44 3.70 -5.44
CA LYS A 125 13.28 5.10 -5.01
C LYS A 125 13.59 5.25 -3.53
N CYS A 126 13.04 4.39 -2.69
CA CYS A 126 13.28 4.44 -1.25
C CYS A 126 14.74 4.23 -0.92
N LEU A 127 15.40 3.25 -1.55
CA LEU A 127 16.82 3.00 -1.35
C LEU A 127 17.67 4.19 -1.80
N LYS A 128 17.32 4.83 -2.89
CA LYS A 128 18.00 6.02 -3.38
C LYS A 128 17.92 7.17 -2.38
N PHE A 129 16.73 7.41 -1.80
CA PHE A 129 16.57 8.43 -0.76
C PHE A 129 17.34 8.08 0.52
N ASP A 130 17.36 6.82 0.92
CA ASP A 130 18.16 6.36 2.06
C ASP A 130 19.65 6.66 1.83
N ASN A 131 20.16 6.40 0.64
CA ASN A 131 21.55 6.66 0.28
C ASN A 131 21.89 8.15 0.25
N LEU A 132 20.90 9.01 0.02
CA LEU A 132 21.07 10.47 0.08
C LEU A 132 20.87 11.04 1.49
N GLY A 133 20.63 10.16 2.49
CA GLY A 133 20.38 10.60 3.85
C GLY A 133 18.99 11.16 4.09
N CYS A 134 18.09 11.01 3.13
CA CYS A 134 16.69 11.44 3.27
C CYS A 134 15.93 10.41 4.11
N VAL A 135 15.20 10.88 5.12
CA VAL A 135 14.41 10.01 5.99
C VAL A 135 12.90 10.01 5.66
N ALA A 136 12.51 10.74 4.64
CA ALA A 136 11.11 10.92 4.24
C ALA A 136 10.66 9.96 3.15
N CYS A 137 11.24 8.81 3.11
CA CYS A 137 10.96 7.80 2.08
C CYS A 137 9.70 7.02 2.40
#